data_578e9997f3231500032104c20958a02c
#
_entry.id   578e9997f3231500032104c20958a02c
#
_cell.length_a   1.000
_cell.length_b   1.000
_cell.length_c   1.000
_cell.angle_alpha   90.00
_cell.angle_beta   90.00
_cell.angle_gamma   90.00
#
_symmetry.space_group_name_H-M   'P 1'
#
loop_
_entity.id
_entity.type
_entity.pdbx_description
1 polymer ?
#
loop_
_entity_poly.entity_id
_entity_poly.type
_entity_poly.pdbx_seq_one_letter_code
_entity_poly.pdbx_strand_id
1 'polypeptide(L)'
;MISNRGPSELAAKWEEAWNSHDLDRILALYSEDVIFKSPRVRRVSGEESGVLRGKLAVRDYLCRIFDRRPDLNCYVDHVFAGVDRVALEYRFAHGLHGIEFMTVDADGLVTFAVGNDVVR
;
A
#
# COMPACT_ATOMS: atom_id res chain seq x y z
N MET A 1 -2.91 20.53 -4.21
CA MET A 1 -3.92 20.01 -3.27
C MET A 1 -4.65 18.83 -3.90
N ILE A 2 -4.84 17.76 -3.13
CA ILE A 2 -5.56 16.58 -3.57
C ILE A 2 -7.06 16.83 -3.38
N SER A 3 -7.87 16.62 -4.44
CA SER A 3 -9.31 16.75 -4.33
C SER A 3 -9.89 15.55 -3.56
N ASN A 4 -11.11 15.70 -2.99
CA ASN A 4 -11.78 14.58 -2.30
C ASN A 4 -12.03 13.39 -3.25
N ARG A 5 -12.24 13.66 -4.53
CA ARG A 5 -12.46 12.62 -5.52
C ARG A 5 -11.19 11.81 -5.79
N GLY A 6 -10.05 12.49 -5.91
CA GLY A 6 -8.76 11.83 -6.14
C GLY A 6 -8.39 10.81 -5.07
N PRO A 7 -8.47 11.16 -3.76
CA PRO A 7 -8.22 10.20 -2.69
C PRO A 7 -9.17 9.01 -2.72
N SER A 8 -10.46 9.23 -2.99
CA SER A 8 -11.44 8.14 -3.06
C SER A 8 -11.16 7.21 -4.24
N GLU A 9 -10.79 7.77 -5.39
CA GLU A 9 -10.42 6.97 -6.57
C GLU A 9 -9.15 6.15 -6.30
N LEU A 10 -8.15 6.74 -5.67
CA LEU A 10 -6.93 6.04 -5.31
C LEU A 10 -7.23 4.88 -4.37
N ALA A 11 -8.06 5.12 -3.36
CA ALA A 11 -8.46 4.07 -2.41
C ALA A 11 -9.16 2.90 -3.11
N ALA A 12 -10.09 3.20 -4.03
CA ALA A 12 -10.80 2.17 -4.77
C ALA A 12 -9.86 1.36 -5.65
N LYS A 13 -8.93 2.02 -6.34
CA LYS A 13 -7.93 1.35 -7.17
C LYS A 13 -6.98 0.50 -6.34
N TRP A 14 -6.57 1.00 -5.19
CA TRP A 14 -5.68 0.30 -4.27
C TRP A 14 -6.34 -0.98 -3.75
N GLU A 15 -7.58 -0.89 -3.27
CA GLU A 15 -8.33 -2.03 -2.78
C GLU A 15 -8.53 -3.07 -3.88
N GLU A 16 -8.96 -2.65 -5.06
CA GLU A 16 -9.17 -3.54 -6.20
C GLU A 16 -7.88 -4.24 -6.62
N ALA A 17 -6.80 -3.48 -6.73
CA ALA A 17 -5.51 -4.03 -7.16
C ALA A 17 -4.99 -5.07 -6.17
N TRP A 18 -5.01 -4.78 -4.87
CA TRP A 18 -4.57 -5.72 -3.86
C TRP A 18 -5.41 -7.00 -3.86
N ASN A 19 -6.72 -6.87 -4.00
CA ASN A 19 -7.63 -8.01 -4.02
C ASN A 19 -7.55 -8.83 -5.31
N SER A 20 -7.02 -8.25 -6.39
CA SER A 20 -6.79 -8.97 -7.64
C SER A 20 -5.61 -9.94 -7.55
N HIS A 21 -4.68 -9.74 -6.63
CA HIS A 21 -3.40 -10.45 -6.52
C HIS A 21 -2.53 -10.33 -7.77
N ASP A 22 -2.84 -9.39 -8.64
CA ASP A 22 -2.09 -9.13 -9.86
C ASP A 22 -1.00 -8.10 -9.55
N LEU A 23 0.26 -8.56 -9.55
CA LEU A 23 1.40 -7.71 -9.19
C LEU A 23 1.51 -6.49 -10.10
N ASP A 24 1.27 -6.67 -11.39
CA ASP A 24 1.39 -5.56 -12.34
C ASP A 24 0.33 -4.48 -12.07
N ARG A 25 -0.88 -4.88 -11.69
CA ARG A 25 -1.93 -3.93 -11.31
C ARG A 25 -1.58 -3.17 -10.05
N ILE A 26 -1.02 -3.85 -9.06
CA ILE A 26 -0.60 -3.18 -7.82
C ILE A 26 0.55 -2.22 -8.12
N LEU A 27 1.56 -2.68 -8.84
CA LEU A 27 2.76 -1.87 -9.13
C LEU A 27 2.45 -0.67 -10.04
N ALA A 28 1.38 -0.75 -10.84
CA ALA A 28 0.95 0.38 -11.67
C ALA A 28 0.51 1.59 -10.84
N LEU A 29 0.22 1.42 -9.55
CA LEU A 29 -0.13 2.52 -8.65
C LEU A 29 1.09 3.32 -8.20
N TYR A 30 2.28 2.77 -8.31
CA TYR A 30 3.51 3.33 -7.72
C TYR A 30 4.44 3.89 -8.78
N SER A 31 5.21 4.92 -8.40
CA SER A 31 6.28 5.45 -9.24
C SER A 31 7.46 4.47 -9.27
N GLU A 32 8.32 4.58 -10.28
CA GLU A 32 9.49 3.71 -10.44
C GLU A 32 10.41 3.75 -9.22
N ASP A 33 10.57 4.93 -8.63
CA ASP A 33 11.46 5.17 -7.49
C ASP A 33 10.74 5.25 -6.16
N VAL A 34 9.57 4.61 -6.06
CA VAL A 34 8.77 4.61 -4.84
C VAL A 34 9.58 4.17 -3.61
N ILE A 35 9.30 4.81 -2.49
CA ILE A 35 9.80 4.38 -1.18
C ILE A 35 8.64 3.80 -0.41
N PHE A 36 8.80 2.57 0.06
CA PHE A 36 7.76 1.82 0.73
C PHE A 36 8.26 1.39 2.11
N LYS A 37 7.56 1.79 3.16
CA LYS A 37 7.91 1.44 4.54
C LYS A 37 6.76 0.71 5.20
N SER A 38 7.06 -0.35 5.92
CA SER A 38 6.06 -1.06 6.71
C SER A 38 6.75 -1.99 7.71
N PRO A 39 6.19 -2.16 8.91
CA PRO A 39 6.69 -3.20 9.83
C PRO A 39 6.66 -4.59 9.20
N ARG A 40 5.71 -4.83 8.29
CA ARG A 40 5.59 -6.10 7.58
C ARG A 40 6.77 -6.40 6.67
N VAL A 41 7.43 -5.38 6.15
CA VAL A 41 8.64 -5.54 5.33
C VAL A 41 9.72 -6.29 6.11
N ARG A 42 9.88 -5.97 7.40
CA ARG A 42 10.85 -6.68 8.26
C ARG A 42 10.54 -8.16 8.35
N ARG A 43 9.26 -8.49 8.57
CA ARG A 43 8.83 -9.87 8.79
C ARG A 43 8.86 -10.71 7.51
N VAL A 44 8.49 -10.10 6.39
CA VAL A 44 8.31 -10.83 5.13
C VAL A 44 9.60 -10.93 4.34
N SER A 45 10.36 -9.83 4.21
CA SER A 45 11.56 -9.80 3.38
C SER A 45 12.86 -9.82 4.16
N GLY A 46 12.81 -9.71 5.50
CA GLY A 46 14.00 -9.72 6.32
C GLY A 46 14.80 -8.42 6.30
N GLU A 47 14.27 -7.37 5.67
CA GLU A 47 14.94 -6.06 5.64
C GLU A 47 14.68 -5.34 6.97
N GLU A 48 15.71 -5.28 7.82
CA GLU A 48 15.57 -4.75 9.18
C GLU A 48 15.11 -3.29 9.23
N SER A 49 15.48 -2.49 8.23
CA SER A 49 15.07 -1.09 8.17
C SER A 49 13.56 -0.94 8.00
N GLY A 50 12.89 -1.95 7.46
CA GLY A 50 11.48 -1.87 7.10
C GLY A 50 11.23 -1.03 5.85
N VAL A 51 12.27 -0.72 5.08
CA VAL A 51 12.20 0.18 3.93
C VAL A 51 12.56 -0.56 2.66
N LEU A 52 11.70 -0.42 1.65
CA LEU A 52 11.98 -0.89 0.28
C LEU A 52 12.10 0.31 -0.63
N ARG A 53 13.05 0.26 -1.56
CA ARG A 53 13.29 1.35 -2.52
C ARG A 53 13.12 0.82 -3.93
N GLY A 54 12.20 1.43 -4.68
CA GLY A 54 11.93 1.11 -6.07
C GLY A 54 10.95 -0.03 -6.26
N LYS A 55 10.37 -0.08 -7.47
CA LYS A 55 9.32 -1.06 -7.81
C LYS A 55 9.80 -2.50 -7.73
N LEU A 56 11.06 -2.78 -8.10
CA LEU A 56 11.55 -4.17 -8.09
C LEU A 56 11.57 -4.74 -6.67
N ALA A 57 12.00 -3.93 -5.70
CA ALA A 57 12.00 -4.37 -4.30
C ALA A 57 10.57 -4.58 -3.78
N VAL A 58 9.65 -3.70 -4.17
CA VAL A 58 8.24 -3.83 -3.80
C VAL A 58 7.64 -5.08 -4.44
N ARG A 59 7.97 -5.36 -5.71
CA ARG A 59 7.49 -6.55 -6.40
C ARG A 59 7.90 -7.84 -5.68
N ASP A 60 9.16 -7.95 -5.29
CA ASP A 60 9.66 -9.11 -4.56
C ASP A 60 8.89 -9.31 -3.23
N TYR A 61 8.70 -8.22 -2.51
CA TYR A 61 7.93 -8.22 -1.25
C TYR A 61 6.49 -8.71 -1.47
N LEU A 62 5.82 -8.20 -2.51
CA LEU A 62 4.43 -8.60 -2.82
C LEU A 62 4.36 -10.07 -3.21
N CYS A 63 5.33 -10.59 -3.99
CA CYS A 63 5.40 -12.01 -4.31
C CYS A 63 5.41 -12.87 -3.04
N ARG A 64 6.24 -12.47 -2.07
CA ARG A 64 6.35 -13.20 -0.80
C ARG A 64 5.07 -13.15 0.01
N ILE A 65 4.39 -11.98 0.02
CA ILE A 65 3.12 -11.84 0.72
C ILE A 65 2.08 -12.80 0.14
N PHE A 66 1.88 -12.76 -1.18
CA PHE A 66 0.84 -13.57 -1.83
C PHE A 66 1.17 -15.07 -1.81
N ASP A 67 2.45 -15.44 -1.80
CA ASP A 67 2.84 -16.84 -1.60
C ASP A 67 2.43 -17.34 -0.22
N ARG A 68 2.57 -16.49 0.80
CA ARG A 68 2.21 -16.86 2.17
C ARG A 68 0.71 -16.77 2.42
N ARG A 69 0.02 -15.87 1.71
CA ARG A 69 -1.39 -15.57 1.89
C ARG A 69 -2.11 -15.56 0.55
N PRO A 70 -2.29 -16.74 -0.09
CA PRO A 70 -2.96 -16.78 -1.40
C PRO A 70 -4.43 -16.37 -1.34
N ASP A 71 -5.02 -16.34 -0.14
CA ASP A 71 -6.40 -15.94 0.11
C ASP A 71 -6.51 -14.50 0.65
N LEU A 72 -5.45 -13.70 0.54
CA LEU A 72 -5.44 -12.35 1.09
C LEU A 72 -6.53 -11.49 0.47
N ASN A 73 -7.38 -10.91 1.31
CA ASN A 73 -8.37 -9.89 0.93
C ASN A 73 -8.23 -8.72 1.87
N CYS A 74 -8.35 -7.51 1.32
CA CYS A 74 -8.33 -6.31 2.13
C CYS A 74 -9.54 -5.43 1.83
N TYR A 75 -9.92 -4.66 2.83
CA TYR A 75 -11.07 -3.76 2.78
C TYR A 75 -10.64 -2.40 3.28
N VAL A 76 -10.95 -1.35 2.54
CA VAL A 76 -10.71 0.02 2.97
C VAL A 76 -11.96 0.50 3.71
N ASP A 77 -11.80 0.80 5.00
CA ASP A 77 -12.91 1.26 5.83
C ASP A 77 -13.07 2.78 5.79
N HIS A 78 -11.97 3.52 5.79
CA HIS A 78 -12.00 4.98 5.73
C HIS A 78 -10.86 5.53 4.88
N VAL A 79 -11.13 6.66 4.24
CA VAL A 79 -10.17 7.40 3.43
C VAL A 79 -10.05 8.81 4.00
N PHE A 80 -8.83 9.24 4.27
CA PHE A 80 -8.56 10.58 4.79
C PHE A 80 -7.74 11.36 3.77
N ALA A 81 -8.18 12.57 3.45
CA ALA A 81 -7.49 13.45 2.50
C ALA A 81 -6.72 14.52 3.26
N GLY A 82 -5.42 14.61 2.99
CA GLY A 82 -4.57 15.68 3.50
C GLY A 82 -4.22 16.66 2.40
N VAL A 83 -3.29 17.58 2.69
CA VAL A 83 -2.84 18.55 1.70
C VAL A 83 -2.04 17.86 0.59
N ASP A 84 -1.14 16.94 0.96
CA ASP A 84 -0.23 16.26 0.05
C ASP A 84 -0.20 14.74 0.28
N ARG A 85 -1.08 14.23 1.15
CA ARG A 85 -1.11 12.80 1.49
C ARG A 85 -2.53 12.29 1.56
N VAL A 86 -2.65 11.00 1.29
CA VAL A 86 -3.88 10.23 1.47
C VAL A 86 -3.61 9.18 2.53
N ALA A 87 -4.54 8.99 3.45
CA ALA A 87 -4.46 7.91 4.43
C ALA A 87 -5.61 6.94 4.21
N LEU A 88 -5.31 5.66 4.12
CA LEU A 88 -6.29 4.60 4.00
C LEU A 88 -6.29 3.79 5.29
N GLU A 89 -7.43 3.75 5.97
CA GLU A 89 -7.62 2.81 7.06
C GLU A 89 -8.19 1.52 6.46
N TYR A 90 -7.48 0.41 6.65
CA TYR A 90 -7.84 -0.85 6.03
C TYR A 90 -7.73 -2.00 7.01
N ARG A 91 -8.40 -3.09 6.68
CA ARG A 91 -8.30 -4.35 7.41
C ARG A 91 -8.18 -5.50 6.42
N PHE A 92 -7.51 -6.55 6.85
CA PHE A 92 -7.48 -7.81 6.12
C PHE A 92 -8.54 -8.77 6.68
N ALA A 93 -8.98 -9.69 5.84
CA ALA A 93 -10.01 -10.68 6.23
C ALA A 93 -9.60 -11.50 7.45
N HIS A 94 -8.30 -11.70 7.68
CA HIS A 94 -7.80 -12.47 8.83
C HIS A 94 -7.63 -11.62 10.10
N GLY A 95 -8.08 -10.37 10.11
CA GLY A 95 -8.19 -9.56 11.30
C GLY A 95 -7.13 -8.47 11.50
N LEU A 96 -6.00 -8.56 10.81
CA LEU A 96 -4.99 -7.51 10.87
C LEU A 96 -5.57 -6.22 10.27
N HIS A 97 -5.37 -5.07 10.94
CA HIS A 97 -5.72 -3.81 10.32
C HIS A 97 -4.67 -2.73 10.60
N GLY A 98 -4.71 -1.68 9.80
CA GLY A 98 -3.73 -0.61 9.90
C GLY A 98 -4.13 0.59 9.07
N ILE A 99 -3.17 1.50 8.94
CA ILE A 99 -3.33 2.72 8.14
C ILE A 99 -2.15 2.83 7.19
N GLU A 100 -2.44 3.08 5.91
CA GLU A 100 -1.44 3.35 4.89
C GLU A 100 -1.47 4.83 4.56
N PHE A 101 -0.32 5.49 4.72
CA PHE A 101 -0.15 6.89 4.29
C PHE A 101 0.56 6.89 2.95
N MET A 102 0.03 7.65 1.98
CA MET A 102 0.60 7.70 0.64
C MET A 102 0.77 9.14 0.17
N THR A 103 1.90 9.43 -0.43
CA THR A 103 2.16 10.68 -1.13
C THR A 103 2.05 10.40 -2.63
N VAL A 104 1.39 11.29 -3.36
CA VAL A 104 1.09 11.11 -4.79
C VAL A 104 1.73 12.23 -5.58
N ASP A 105 2.33 11.92 -6.72
CA ASP A 105 2.93 12.91 -7.61
C ASP A 105 1.89 13.53 -8.56
N ALA A 106 2.35 14.40 -9.45
CA ALA A 106 1.47 15.10 -10.40
C ALA A 106 0.78 14.16 -11.39
N ASP A 107 1.37 12.98 -11.64
CA ASP A 107 0.80 11.98 -12.55
C ASP A 107 -0.15 11.02 -11.84
N GLY A 108 -0.37 11.20 -10.54
CA GLY A 108 -1.24 10.35 -9.76
C GLY A 108 -0.59 9.08 -9.25
N LEU A 109 0.73 8.95 -9.36
CA LEU A 109 1.47 7.78 -8.89
C LEU A 109 1.93 7.96 -7.45
N VAL A 110 1.89 6.88 -6.68
CA VAL A 110 2.35 6.89 -5.30
C VAL A 110 3.88 6.88 -5.28
N THR A 111 4.46 7.91 -4.69
CA THR A 111 5.92 8.06 -4.58
C THR A 111 6.44 7.61 -3.22
N PHE A 112 5.59 7.62 -2.21
CA PHE A 112 5.96 7.27 -0.85
C PHE A 112 4.76 6.61 -0.18
N ALA A 113 4.95 5.42 0.37
CA ALA A 113 3.91 4.69 1.05
C ALA A 113 4.43 4.21 2.41
N VAL A 114 3.68 4.49 3.48
CA VAL A 114 4.06 4.09 4.83
C VAL A 114 2.90 3.34 5.46
N GLY A 115 3.12 2.06 5.71
CA GLY A 115 2.16 1.22 6.41
C GLY A 115 2.39 1.26 7.92
N ASN A 116 1.29 1.29 8.65
CA ASN A 116 1.30 1.27 10.10
C ASN A 116 0.30 0.23 10.56
N ASP A 117 0.78 -0.77 11.26
CA ASP A 117 -0.08 -1.83 11.79
C ASP A 117 -0.68 -1.41 13.13
N VAL A 118 -1.92 -1.82 13.37
CA VAL A 118 -2.52 -1.60 14.66
C VAL A 118 -1.74 -2.38 15.73
N VAL A 119 -1.47 -1.72 16.86
CA VAL A 119 -0.79 -2.35 17.99
C VAL A 119 -1.78 -2.58 19.12
N ARG A 120 -2.79 -1.68 19.20
CA ARG A 120 -3.70 -1.75 20.33
C ARG A 120 -5.06 -1.11 20.00
#